data_46cbbfd4e82e29d9430421872e51c489
#
_entry.id   46cbbfd4e82e29d9430421872e51c489
#
_cell.length_a   1.000
_cell.length_b   1.000
_cell.length_c   1.000
_cell.angle_alpha   90.00
_cell.angle_beta   90.00
_cell.angle_gamma   90.00
#
_symmetry.space_group_name_H-M   'P 1'
#
loop_
_entity.id
_entity.type
_entity.pdbx_description
1 polymer ?
#
loop_
_entity_poly.entity_id
_entity_poly.type
_entity_poly.pdbx_seq_one_letter_code
_entity_poly.pdbx_strand_id
1 'polypeptide(L)'
;MSSDLSRRDFLRHSGATGAAAFIAATLSACSGGPASTGSVGAGSDKDLITAVIGYGNDQSWDPTQTASAFAMAGIAHVYEGLLDTDPITREPYPALATALPSDLNATTWRFTLRDGAKWHDGQPVTADDVVFSYQRVLDPQANVLVGNFFRSWLKEVKKVDDRTVELVFAFPFPDAAPRLTIAKIMPRHVFGQPGAWDAAKGGKAVGSGPYKLVQHNPKSNTAFEAFDGYNGPRPASAKKMNWLSIVDAAARVAKISGASAEAQIADNIPYANVDRLKQQGLTVEGGAGMNHLFLMFNTGAKPFDDVRVRQALHYAIDKRKLIDVALKGHGTASSSFLNEGHPDHKRAAVVYDHDPDKAKALLKEAGVSGLTVNLMSVNVSWLVDCLPTIAASWEAIGVKTTLEPQDTAALFTKMDQFQDYQVVAAASNPNQFGMDADLIMRYNYVSGGLWMKYSHYEGSKDAKALFAMMDEATKEPDKDKKAGLVHRYLDVIAEQAVLYPVVHTELMSAWDPKKLTGVRAQPYPGINLLQSKRV
;
A
#
# COMPACT_ATOMS: atom_id res chain seq x y z
N MET A 1 -10.14 -23.02 48.11
CA MET A 1 -9.59 -22.05 49.08
C MET A 1 -8.72 -21.10 48.27
N SER A 2 -9.32 -20.00 47.89
CA SER A 2 -8.71 -18.88 47.16
C SER A 2 -8.05 -17.94 48.16
N SER A 3 -6.85 -17.46 47.89
CA SER A 3 -6.28 -16.33 48.58
C SER A 3 -5.88 -15.26 47.57
N ASP A 4 -6.70 -14.22 47.53
CA ASP A 4 -6.44 -12.95 46.87
C ASP A 4 -5.23 -12.27 47.52
N LEU A 5 -4.21 -11.95 46.70
CA LEU A 5 -3.14 -11.04 47.11
C LEU A 5 -3.42 -9.65 46.54
N SER A 6 -3.67 -8.71 47.45
CA SER A 6 -4.00 -7.34 47.18
C SER A 6 -2.78 -6.52 46.73
N ARG A 7 -3.00 -5.55 45.83
CA ARG A 7 -2.00 -4.61 45.29
C ARG A 7 -1.23 -3.80 46.40
N ARG A 8 -1.64 -3.88 47.64
CA ARG A 8 -1.00 -3.21 48.77
C ARG A 8 0.21 -3.95 49.34
N ASP A 9 0.31 -5.26 49.09
CA ASP A 9 1.40 -6.09 49.66
C ASP A 9 2.66 -6.10 48.78
N PHE A 10 2.56 -5.68 47.53
CA PHE A 10 3.72 -5.55 46.61
C PHE A 10 4.60 -4.32 46.89
N LEU A 11 4.08 -3.29 47.59
CA LEU A 11 4.80 -2.04 47.81
C LEU A 11 5.51 -1.98 49.18
N ARG A 12 5.46 -3.04 49.98
CA ARG A 12 6.07 -3.05 51.32
C ARG A 12 7.43 -3.76 51.45
N HIS A 13 7.95 -4.36 50.37
CA HIS A 13 9.20 -5.12 50.41
C HIS A 13 10.35 -4.54 49.56
N SER A 14 10.32 -3.25 49.27
CA SER A 14 11.44 -2.57 48.59
C SER A 14 11.87 -1.32 49.39
N GLY A 15 12.41 -1.55 50.55
CA GLY A 15 12.99 -0.47 51.35
C GLY A 15 14.12 -0.97 52.21
N ALA A 16 15.25 -0.33 52.04
CA ALA A 16 16.39 -0.18 52.95
C ALA A 16 17.59 -1.14 52.79
N THR A 17 18.64 -0.53 52.52
CA THR A 17 20.05 -0.42 52.97
C THR A 17 21.01 -0.56 51.78
N GLY A 18 21.99 0.27 51.53
CA GLY A 18 22.65 1.37 52.20
C GLY A 18 24.04 1.57 51.60
N ALA A 19 24.37 2.84 51.38
CA ALA A 19 25.68 3.51 51.43
C ALA A 19 26.95 2.87 50.81
N ALA A 20 27.49 3.59 49.83
CA ALA A 20 28.86 4.09 49.63
C ALA A 20 30.08 3.21 49.91
N ALA A 21 30.91 3.04 48.89
CA ALA A 21 32.38 3.20 48.98
C ALA A 21 33.01 3.46 47.60
N PHE A 22 33.65 4.61 47.45
CA PHE A 22 34.67 4.92 46.44
C PHE A 22 35.90 4.06 46.68
N ILE A 23 36.51 3.53 45.64
CA ILE A 23 38.00 3.43 45.51
C ILE A 23 38.33 3.32 44.01
N ALA A 24 39.22 4.23 43.58
CA ALA A 24 39.90 4.21 42.33
C ALA A 24 41.12 3.28 42.39
N ALA A 25 41.38 2.50 41.34
CA ALA A 25 42.71 1.98 41.01
C ALA A 25 42.82 1.55 39.54
N THR A 26 43.48 2.32 38.77
CA THR A 26 44.55 2.10 37.74
C THR A 26 44.65 0.79 36.98
N LEU A 27 44.54 0.93 35.65
CA LEU A 27 45.36 0.43 34.55
C LEU A 27 45.96 -1.00 34.63
N SER A 28 45.51 -1.86 33.72
CA SER A 28 46.46 -2.54 32.79
C SER A 28 45.71 -3.20 31.64
N ALA A 29 46.25 -3.07 30.47
CA ALA A 29 45.81 -3.51 29.15
C ALA A 29 45.74 -5.05 29.04
N CYS A 30 44.72 -5.55 28.29
CA CYS A 30 44.92 -6.58 27.29
C CYS A 30 43.70 -6.63 26.34
N SER A 31 44.00 -6.54 25.12
CA SER A 31 43.26 -6.66 23.87
C SER A 31 42.09 -7.66 23.86
N GLY A 32 40.92 -7.15 23.51
CA GLY A 32 39.75 -7.90 23.13
C GLY A 32 38.67 -6.88 22.75
N GLY A 33 38.72 -6.36 21.53
CA GLY A 33 37.76 -5.34 21.07
C GLY A 33 36.34 -5.89 21.03
N PRO A 34 35.35 -5.16 21.56
CA PRO A 34 33.96 -5.45 21.23
C PRO A 34 33.73 -5.11 19.77
N ALA A 35 33.03 -6.02 19.07
CA ALA A 35 32.56 -5.78 17.74
C ALA A 35 31.89 -4.40 17.65
N SER A 36 32.47 -3.51 16.87
CA SER A 36 31.90 -2.21 16.59
C SER A 36 30.53 -2.42 15.94
N THR A 37 29.48 -2.08 16.66
CA THR A 37 28.21 -1.70 16.02
C THR A 37 28.53 -0.47 15.19
N GLY A 38 28.85 -0.69 13.92
CA GLY A 38 29.09 0.37 12.98
C GLY A 38 27.84 1.23 12.85
N SER A 39 27.83 2.37 13.51
CA SER A 39 27.02 3.49 13.06
C SER A 39 27.52 3.80 11.66
N VAL A 40 26.73 3.50 10.65
CA VAL A 40 26.98 3.97 9.29
C VAL A 40 26.92 5.50 9.37
N GLY A 41 28.08 6.11 9.48
CA GLY A 41 28.22 7.57 9.57
C GLY A 41 27.56 8.21 8.35
N ALA A 42 26.75 9.21 8.59
CA ALA A 42 26.19 10.11 7.60
C ALA A 42 27.32 10.95 6.99
N GLY A 43 28.09 10.37 6.07
CA GLY A 43 29.21 11.06 5.43
C GLY A 43 29.41 10.56 4.01
N SER A 44 29.44 11.47 3.08
CA SER A 44 30.10 11.48 1.75
C SER A 44 30.27 10.18 0.93
N ASP A 45 29.59 9.08 1.25
CA ASP A 45 29.60 7.90 0.38
C ASP A 45 28.72 8.22 -0.84
N LYS A 46 29.38 8.57 -1.95
CA LYS A 46 28.74 8.89 -3.24
C LYS A 46 27.96 7.71 -3.80
N ASP A 47 28.19 6.52 -3.27
CA ASP A 47 27.55 5.28 -3.70
C ASP A 47 26.33 4.90 -2.84
N LEU A 48 26.01 5.67 -1.79
CA LEU A 48 24.91 5.41 -0.87
C LEU A 48 23.74 6.37 -1.08
N ILE A 49 22.54 5.84 -1.30
CA ILE A 49 21.28 6.61 -1.20
C ILE A 49 20.63 6.29 0.15
N THR A 50 20.46 7.31 0.98
CA THR A 50 19.65 7.22 2.19
C THR A 50 18.27 7.78 1.90
N ALA A 51 17.24 6.97 2.15
CA ALA A 51 15.85 7.33 1.94
C ALA A 51 15.06 7.21 3.25
N VAL A 52 14.07 8.06 3.42
CA VAL A 52 13.16 8.00 4.57
C VAL A 52 11.78 7.59 4.08
N ILE A 53 11.27 6.50 4.63
CA ILE A 53 9.96 5.94 4.29
C ILE A 53 9.00 6.22 5.45
N GLY A 54 7.86 6.84 5.14
CA GLY A 54 6.85 7.26 6.11
C GLY A 54 5.96 6.13 6.64
N TYR A 55 6.35 4.88 6.45
CA TYR A 55 5.58 3.69 6.81
C TYR A 55 6.43 2.73 7.63
N GLY A 56 5.76 1.92 8.48
CA GLY A 56 6.43 0.87 9.25
C GLY A 56 7.03 -0.21 8.36
N ASN A 57 8.14 -0.79 8.80
CA ASN A 57 8.88 -1.85 8.08
C ASN A 57 8.85 -3.21 8.78
N ASP A 58 7.85 -3.44 9.64
CA ASP A 58 7.67 -4.66 10.44
C ASP A 58 6.92 -5.79 9.71
N GLN A 59 6.66 -5.60 8.42
CA GLN A 59 5.87 -6.50 7.60
C GLN A 59 6.73 -7.52 6.83
N SER A 60 6.05 -8.55 6.32
CA SER A 60 6.65 -9.63 5.56
C SER A 60 7.28 -9.18 4.24
N TRP A 61 8.41 -9.78 3.89
CA TRP A 61 9.07 -9.69 2.58
C TRP A 61 8.62 -10.80 1.61
N ASP A 62 7.55 -11.53 1.94
CA ASP A 62 6.87 -12.44 1.03
C ASP A 62 6.10 -11.61 -0.02
N PRO A 63 6.50 -11.63 -1.31
CA PRO A 63 5.88 -10.80 -2.34
C PRO A 63 4.45 -11.21 -2.66
N THR A 64 3.99 -12.38 -2.19
CA THR A 64 2.61 -12.85 -2.41
C THR A 64 1.63 -12.43 -1.32
N GLN A 65 2.12 -11.96 -0.17
CA GLN A 65 1.32 -11.69 1.02
C GLN A 65 1.35 -10.24 1.47
N THR A 66 2.42 -9.49 1.17
CA THR A 66 2.56 -8.17 1.75
C THR A 66 1.64 -7.14 1.10
N ALA A 67 1.02 -6.31 1.94
CA ALA A 67 0.33 -5.07 1.56
C ALA A 67 1.01 -3.83 2.17
N SER A 68 2.14 -4.02 2.87
CA SER A 68 2.90 -2.92 3.46
C SER A 68 3.56 -2.08 2.37
N ALA A 69 3.33 -0.76 2.40
CA ALA A 69 3.95 0.19 1.48
C ALA A 69 5.49 0.11 1.49
N PHE A 70 6.09 -0.05 2.67
CA PHE A 70 7.54 -0.21 2.82
C PHE A 70 8.05 -1.48 2.14
N ALA A 71 7.46 -2.63 2.47
CA ALA A 71 7.90 -3.91 1.93
C ALA A 71 7.64 -4.00 0.41
N MET A 72 6.50 -3.52 -0.08
CA MET A 72 6.19 -3.50 -1.52
C MET A 72 7.19 -2.66 -2.32
N ALA A 73 7.54 -1.47 -1.81
CA ALA A 73 8.57 -0.64 -2.42
C ALA A 73 9.93 -1.38 -2.48
N GLY A 74 10.32 -2.07 -1.40
CA GLY A 74 11.56 -2.85 -1.36
C GLY A 74 11.52 -4.09 -2.26
N ILE A 75 10.41 -4.80 -2.29
CA ILE A 75 10.19 -5.97 -3.16
C ILE A 75 10.41 -5.62 -4.63
N ALA A 76 10.00 -4.43 -5.08
CA ALA A 76 10.23 -3.97 -6.45
C ALA A 76 11.72 -3.80 -6.81
N HIS A 77 12.63 -3.73 -5.82
CA HIS A 77 14.07 -3.66 -6.05
C HIS A 77 14.76 -5.03 -5.94
N VAL A 78 14.14 -5.96 -5.20
CA VAL A 78 14.73 -7.26 -4.83
C VAL A 78 14.27 -8.39 -5.74
N TYR A 79 13.01 -8.37 -6.16
CA TYR A 79 12.41 -9.42 -6.98
C TYR A 79 12.01 -8.89 -8.35
N GLU A 80 12.02 -9.78 -9.34
CA GLU A 80 11.45 -9.52 -10.66
C GLU A 80 10.24 -10.43 -10.91
N GLY A 81 9.30 -9.93 -11.72
CA GLY A 81 8.26 -10.73 -12.36
C GLY A 81 8.72 -11.26 -13.73
N LEU A 82 7.85 -11.97 -14.45
CA LEU A 82 8.02 -12.15 -15.90
C LEU A 82 8.02 -10.77 -16.58
N LEU A 83 7.05 -9.95 -16.20
CA LEU A 83 6.94 -8.54 -16.53
C LEU A 83 7.00 -7.73 -15.25
N ASP A 84 7.50 -6.51 -15.33
CA ASP A 84 7.47 -5.52 -14.25
C ASP A 84 6.89 -4.20 -14.75
N THR A 85 6.53 -3.33 -13.83
CA THR A 85 5.98 -2.00 -14.12
C THR A 85 7.08 -0.95 -14.16
N ASP A 86 7.13 -0.17 -15.23
CA ASP A 86 7.99 1.01 -15.29
C ASP A 86 7.61 2.00 -14.18
N PRO A 87 8.56 2.45 -13.34
CA PRO A 87 8.24 3.32 -12.21
C PRO A 87 7.79 4.74 -12.61
N ILE A 88 8.02 5.13 -13.87
CA ILE A 88 7.68 6.47 -14.39
C ILE A 88 6.43 6.41 -15.26
N THR A 89 6.45 5.58 -16.31
CA THR A 89 5.33 5.48 -17.28
C THR A 89 4.19 4.60 -16.80
N ARG A 90 4.44 3.74 -15.82
CA ARG A 90 3.51 2.74 -15.30
C ARG A 90 3.15 1.62 -16.30
N GLU A 91 3.78 1.61 -17.45
CA GLU A 91 3.59 0.56 -18.45
C GLU A 91 4.35 -0.72 -18.09
N PRO A 92 3.81 -1.91 -18.43
CA PRO A 92 4.54 -3.16 -18.26
C PRO A 92 5.74 -3.23 -19.19
N TYR A 93 6.86 -3.75 -18.69
CA TYR A 93 8.05 -4.05 -19.48
C TYR A 93 8.54 -5.47 -19.21
N PRO A 94 9.24 -6.12 -20.17
CA PRO A 94 9.82 -7.44 -19.95
C PRO A 94 10.96 -7.35 -18.92
N ALA A 95 10.84 -8.11 -17.81
CA ALA A 95 11.82 -8.19 -16.73
C ALA A 95 12.60 -9.51 -16.81
N LEU A 96 12.07 -10.61 -16.30
CA LEU A 96 12.65 -11.94 -16.53
C LEU A 96 12.33 -12.46 -17.93
N ALA A 97 11.19 -12.09 -18.51
CA ALA A 97 10.86 -12.42 -19.90
C ALA A 97 11.73 -11.62 -20.88
N THR A 98 11.92 -12.18 -22.09
CA THR A 98 12.67 -11.52 -23.18
C THR A 98 11.83 -10.52 -23.95
N ALA A 99 10.50 -10.64 -23.95
CA ALA A 99 9.59 -9.79 -24.70
C ALA A 99 8.20 -9.75 -24.07
N LEU A 100 7.42 -8.73 -24.42
CA LEU A 100 5.98 -8.67 -24.21
C LEU A 100 5.26 -9.65 -25.19
N PRO A 101 4.05 -10.15 -24.85
CA PRO A 101 3.26 -10.97 -25.74
C PRO A 101 2.85 -10.17 -27.00
N SER A 102 2.88 -10.83 -28.17
CA SER A 102 2.54 -10.21 -29.46
C SER A 102 1.04 -10.27 -29.77
N ASP A 103 0.33 -11.29 -29.30
CA ASP A 103 -1.12 -11.45 -29.47
C ASP A 103 -1.80 -11.38 -28.10
N LEU A 104 -2.39 -10.21 -27.81
CA LEU A 104 -3.08 -9.96 -26.55
C LEU A 104 -4.43 -10.69 -26.45
N ASN A 105 -4.99 -11.16 -27.56
CA ASN A 105 -6.27 -11.87 -27.60
C ASN A 105 -6.12 -13.39 -27.52
N ALA A 106 -4.89 -13.92 -27.50
CA ALA A 106 -4.66 -15.34 -27.32
C ALA A 106 -5.03 -15.79 -25.90
N THR A 107 -5.57 -17.00 -25.78
CA THR A 107 -5.84 -17.65 -24.48
C THR A 107 -4.61 -18.34 -23.89
N THR A 108 -3.49 -18.27 -24.59
CA THR A 108 -2.22 -18.86 -24.19
C THR A 108 -1.10 -17.90 -24.53
N TRP A 109 -0.33 -17.49 -23.53
CA TRP A 109 0.85 -16.67 -23.72
C TRP A 109 2.11 -17.45 -23.38
N ARG A 110 3.11 -17.34 -24.26
CA ARG A 110 4.40 -17.99 -24.08
C ARG A 110 5.47 -16.97 -23.76
N PHE A 111 6.24 -17.22 -22.69
CA PHE A 111 7.36 -16.37 -22.28
C PHE A 111 8.64 -17.19 -22.25
N THR A 112 9.69 -16.63 -22.86
CA THR A 112 11.06 -17.15 -22.75
C THR A 112 11.83 -16.30 -21.75
N LEU A 113 12.51 -16.92 -20.78
CA LEU A 113 13.34 -16.24 -19.80
C LEU A 113 14.62 -15.72 -20.46
N ARG A 114 15.07 -14.53 -20.05
CA ARG A 114 16.34 -13.97 -20.53
C ARG A 114 17.51 -14.89 -20.14
N ASP A 115 18.51 -14.95 -21.00
CA ASP A 115 19.68 -15.79 -20.80
C ASP A 115 20.53 -15.29 -19.64
N GLY A 116 21.13 -16.22 -18.86
CA GLY A 116 22.03 -15.90 -17.78
C GLY A 116 21.41 -15.20 -16.57
N ALA A 117 20.06 -15.13 -16.47
CA ALA A 117 19.40 -14.61 -15.26
C ALA A 117 19.75 -15.46 -14.03
N LYS A 118 20.10 -14.78 -12.91
CA LYS A 118 20.55 -15.42 -11.67
C LYS A 118 19.79 -14.90 -10.45
N TRP A 119 19.63 -15.75 -9.49
CA TRP A 119 19.24 -15.40 -8.14
C TRP A 119 20.38 -14.72 -7.39
N HIS A 120 20.09 -14.02 -6.31
CA HIS A 120 21.07 -13.34 -5.46
C HIS A 120 22.13 -14.27 -4.84
N ASP A 121 21.84 -15.55 -4.75
CA ASP A 121 22.77 -16.60 -4.30
C ASP A 121 23.60 -17.24 -5.43
N GLY A 122 23.43 -16.75 -6.67
CA GLY A 122 24.18 -17.17 -7.85
C GLY A 122 23.56 -18.31 -8.64
N GLN A 123 22.52 -18.97 -8.14
CA GLN A 123 21.79 -20.03 -8.87
C GLN A 123 21.08 -19.46 -10.10
N PRO A 124 20.89 -20.23 -11.18
CA PRO A 124 20.18 -19.76 -12.36
C PRO A 124 18.68 -19.65 -12.08
N VAL A 125 18.02 -18.66 -12.72
CA VAL A 125 16.57 -18.58 -12.78
C VAL A 125 16.05 -19.51 -13.87
N THR A 126 15.07 -20.34 -13.56
CA THR A 126 14.55 -21.37 -14.45
C THR A 126 13.03 -21.30 -14.61
N ALA A 127 12.50 -22.00 -15.62
CA ALA A 127 11.06 -22.16 -15.81
C ALA A 127 10.37 -22.87 -14.61
N ASP A 128 11.10 -23.73 -13.89
CA ASP A 128 10.58 -24.37 -12.68
C ASP A 128 10.29 -23.38 -11.56
N ASP A 129 11.09 -22.31 -11.44
CA ASP A 129 10.86 -21.22 -10.47
C ASP A 129 9.59 -20.44 -10.81
N VAL A 130 9.38 -20.19 -12.10
CA VAL A 130 8.16 -19.52 -12.58
C VAL A 130 6.91 -20.36 -12.28
N VAL A 131 6.93 -21.64 -12.65
CA VAL A 131 5.82 -22.55 -12.39
C VAL A 131 5.54 -22.64 -10.88
N PHE A 132 6.57 -22.80 -10.06
CA PHE A 132 6.46 -22.83 -8.60
C PHE A 132 5.78 -21.56 -8.03
N SER A 133 6.20 -20.38 -8.51
CA SER A 133 5.68 -19.10 -8.05
C SER A 133 4.20 -18.94 -8.37
N TYR A 134 3.81 -19.25 -9.61
CA TYR A 134 2.40 -19.17 -10.01
C TYR A 134 1.53 -20.28 -9.41
N GLN A 135 2.07 -21.48 -9.15
CA GLN A 135 1.33 -22.51 -8.41
C GLN A 135 0.90 -21.99 -7.03
N ARG A 136 1.81 -21.30 -6.30
CA ARG A 136 1.46 -20.68 -5.03
C ARG A 136 0.38 -19.58 -5.18
N VAL A 137 0.48 -18.75 -6.21
CA VAL A 137 -0.49 -17.68 -6.49
C VAL A 137 -1.88 -18.25 -6.81
N LEU A 138 -1.92 -19.36 -7.56
CA LEU A 138 -3.16 -19.99 -7.99
C LEU A 138 -3.78 -20.92 -6.95
N ASP A 139 -3.00 -21.42 -5.98
CA ASP A 139 -3.47 -22.31 -4.92
C ASP A 139 -4.39 -21.55 -3.93
N PRO A 140 -5.68 -21.90 -3.85
CA PRO A 140 -6.58 -21.30 -2.87
C PRO A 140 -6.18 -21.60 -1.43
N GLN A 141 -5.52 -22.73 -1.18
CA GLN A 141 -5.10 -23.16 0.16
C GLN A 141 -3.91 -22.33 0.67
N ALA A 142 -3.11 -21.78 -0.23
CA ALA A 142 -2.02 -20.87 0.13
C ALA A 142 -2.52 -19.55 0.74
N ASN A 143 -3.79 -19.19 0.49
CA ASN A 143 -4.46 -17.98 1.01
C ASN A 143 -3.61 -16.72 0.84
N VAL A 144 -3.02 -16.55 -0.33
CA VAL A 144 -2.15 -15.40 -0.65
C VAL A 144 -2.93 -14.24 -1.24
N LEU A 145 -2.60 -13.02 -0.81
CA LEU A 145 -3.27 -11.78 -1.27
C LEU A 145 -3.26 -11.66 -2.79
N VAL A 146 -2.09 -11.86 -3.41
CA VAL A 146 -1.89 -11.73 -4.85
C VAL A 146 -2.79 -12.71 -5.63
N GLY A 147 -3.09 -13.87 -5.08
CA GLY A 147 -3.95 -14.88 -5.72
C GLY A 147 -5.33 -14.36 -6.13
N ASN A 148 -5.89 -13.42 -5.38
CA ASN A 148 -7.20 -12.84 -5.69
C ASN A 148 -7.23 -12.07 -7.02
N PHE A 149 -6.06 -11.61 -7.50
CA PHE A 149 -5.94 -10.88 -8.76
C PHE A 149 -5.73 -11.79 -9.99
N PHE A 150 -5.49 -13.10 -9.77
CA PHE A 150 -5.13 -14.05 -10.83
C PHE A 150 -6.14 -15.18 -11.04
N ARG A 151 -6.73 -15.72 -9.99
CA ARG A 151 -7.54 -16.96 -10.04
C ARG A 151 -8.77 -16.88 -10.94
N SER A 152 -9.28 -15.68 -11.22
CA SER A 152 -10.46 -15.52 -12.09
C SER A 152 -10.17 -15.71 -13.57
N TRP A 153 -8.92 -15.51 -14.02
CA TRP A 153 -8.57 -15.49 -15.45
C TRP A 153 -7.37 -16.39 -15.79
N LEU A 154 -6.40 -16.62 -14.88
CA LEU A 154 -5.25 -17.49 -15.11
C LEU A 154 -5.54 -18.90 -14.60
N LYS A 155 -5.56 -19.90 -15.48
CA LYS A 155 -5.84 -21.29 -15.14
C LYS A 155 -4.62 -22.04 -14.63
N GLU A 156 -3.53 -21.95 -15.39
CA GLU A 156 -2.30 -22.66 -15.06
C GLU A 156 -1.09 -22.03 -15.76
N VAL A 157 0.10 -22.38 -15.24
CA VAL A 157 1.38 -22.07 -15.85
C VAL A 157 2.14 -23.37 -16.06
N LYS A 158 2.57 -23.64 -17.29
CA LYS A 158 3.25 -24.86 -17.71
C LYS A 158 4.70 -24.58 -18.05
N LYS A 159 5.58 -25.48 -17.67
CA LYS A 159 6.94 -25.55 -18.20
C LYS A 159 6.88 -26.13 -19.61
N VAL A 160 7.49 -25.45 -20.58
CA VAL A 160 7.70 -25.96 -21.94
C VAL A 160 9.10 -26.55 -22.07
N ASP A 161 10.10 -25.81 -21.60
CA ASP A 161 11.50 -26.21 -21.47
C ASP A 161 12.13 -25.47 -20.28
N ASP A 162 13.47 -25.55 -20.09
CA ASP A 162 14.12 -24.96 -18.92
C ASP A 162 14.06 -23.43 -18.85
N ARG A 163 13.73 -22.77 -19.97
CA ARG A 163 13.64 -21.32 -20.07
C ARG A 163 12.31 -20.81 -20.60
N THR A 164 11.40 -21.68 -20.98
CA THR A 164 10.13 -21.31 -21.59
C THR A 164 8.97 -21.80 -20.77
N VAL A 165 8.04 -20.89 -20.48
CA VAL A 165 6.77 -21.18 -19.82
C VAL A 165 5.60 -20.76 -20.68
N GLU A 166 4.47 -21.42 -20.46
CA GLU A 166 3.20 -21.14 -21.10
C GLU A 166 2.15 -20.83 -20.03
N LEU A 167 1.52 -19.65 -20.13
CA LEU A 167 0.42 -19.22 -19.29
C LEU A 167 -0.89 -19.49 -20.03
N VAL A 168 -1.79 -20.27 -19.41
CA VAL A 168 -3.09 -20.63 -19.97
C VAL A 168 -4.19 -19.84 -19.29
N PHE A 169 -4.96 -19.10 -20.05
CA PHE A 169 -6.05 -18.25 -19.55
C PHE A 169 -7.41 -18.94 -19.65
N ALA A 170 -8.35 -18.51 -18.82
CA ALA A 170 -9.72 -19.00 -18.85
C ALA A 170 -10.50 -18.49 -20.07
N PHE A 171 -10.12 -17.31 -20.56
CA PHE A 171 -10.69 -16.59 -21.70
C PHE A 171 -9.64 -15.61 -22.24
N PRO A 172 -9.78 -15.05 -23.45
CA PRO A 172 -8.91 -13.99 -23.92
C PRO A 172 -8.90 -12.82 -22.93
N PHE A 173 -7.70 -12.44 -22.47
CA PHE A 173 -7.59 -11.41 -21.43
C PHE A 173 -6.48 -10.40 -21.79
N PRO A 174 -6.79 -9.39 -22.64
CA PRO A 174 -5.82 -8.39 -23.10
C PRO A 174 -5.11 -7.63 -21.98
N ASP A 175 -5.79 -7.45 -20.83
CA ASP A 175 -5.25 -6.74 -19.65
C ASP A 175 -4.35 -7.62 -18.76
N ALA A 176 -3.98 -8.82 -19.22
CA ALA A 176 -3.11 -9.71 -18.44
C ALA A 176 -1.70 -9.13 -18.24
N ALA A 177 -1.14 -8.37 -19.21
CA ALA A 177 0.22 -7.86 -19.11
C ALA A 177 0.43 -6.93 -17.90
N PRO A 178 -0.38 -5.90 -17.64
CA PRO A 178 -0.31 -5.13 -16.40
C PRO A 178 -0.46 -5.99 -15.15
N ARG A 179 -1.35 -6.99 -15.15
CA ARG A 179 -1.55 -7.85 -13.97
C ARG A 179 -0.38 -8.79 -13.71
N LEU A 180 0.30 -9.27 -14.74
CA LEU A 180 1.49 -10.12 -14.58
C LEU A 180 2.63 -9.41 -13.84
N THR A 181 2.67 -8.07 -13.83
CA THR A 181 3.69 -7.30 -13.09
C THR A 181 3.56 -7.42 -11.57
N ILE A 182 2.39 -7.86 -11.08
CA ILE A 182 2.12 -8.03 -9.64
C ILE A 182 2.82 -9.28 -9.11
N ALA A 183 2.83 -10.36 -9.90
CA ALA A 183 3.40 -11.64 -9.49
C ALA A 183 4.92 -11.64 -9.61
N LYS A 184 5.63 -11.68 -8.49
CA LYS A 184 7.08 -11.82 -8.47
C LYS A 184 7.47 -13.30 -8.50
N ILE A 185 8.56 -13.58 -9.22
CA ILE A 185 9.10 -14.93 -9.30
C ILE A 185 10.03 -15.19 -8.12
N MET A 186 9.93 -16.37 -7.53
CA MET A 186 10.61 -16.76 -6.31
C MET A 186 11.43 -18.02 -6.54
N PRO A 187 12.65 -18.11 -5.97
CA PRO A 187 13.52 -19.26 -6.14
C PRO A 187 12.93 -20.50 -5.46
N ARG A 188 12.60 -21.51 -6.25
CA ARG A 188 12.04 -22.78 -5.76
C ARG A 188 12.97 -23.48 -4.77
N HIS A 189 14.29 -23.42 -4.99
CA HIS A 189 15.28 -24.06 -4.12
C HIS A 189 15.33 -23.43 -2.72
N VAL A 190 14.91 -22.15 -2.57
CA VAL A 190 14.79 -21.45 -1.29
C VAL A 190 13.38 -21.64 -0.71
N PHE A 191 12.36 -21.22 -1.44
CA PHE A 191 10.99 -21.13 -0.92
C PHE A 191 10.24 -22.47 -0.95
N GLY A 192 10.74 -23.47 -1.63
CA GLY A 192 10.26 -24.86 -1.55
C GLY A 192 10.67 -25.60 -0.27
N GLN A 193 11.54 -24.99 0.56
CA GLN A 193 11.98 -25.60 1.82
C GLN A 193 10.99 -25.32 2.97
N PRO A 194 10.85 -26.25 3.92
CA PRO A 194 10.03 -26.03 5.11
C PRO A 194 10.44 -24.77 5.87
N GLY A 195 9.48 -23.95 6.29
CA GLY A 195 9.71 -22.73 7.06
C GLY A 195 10.28 -21.54 6.28
N ALA A 196 10.54 -21.68 4.98
CA ALA A 196 11.10 -20.59 4.16
C ALA A 196 10.19 -19.35 4.11
N TRP A 197 8.88 -19.52 4.08
CA TRP A 197 7.91 -18.43 4.12
C TRP A 197 7.92 -17.66 5.43
N ASP A 198 8.17 -18.31 6.55
CA ASP A 198 8.35 -17.65 7.85
C ASP A 198 9.68 -16.88 7.92
N ALA A 199 10.72 -17.40 7.27
CA ALA A 199 11.98 -16.67 7.12
C ALA A 199 11.80 -15.36 6.31
N ALA A 200 10.96 -15.37 5.27
CA ALA A 200 10.61 -14.15 4.53
C ALA A 200 9.87 -13.13 5.39
N LYS A 201 9.01 -13.58 6.32
CA LYS A 201 8.41 -12.69 7.33
C LYS A 201 9.47 -12.02 8.21
N GLY A 202 10.57 -12.71 8.48
CA GLY A 202 11.73 -12.19 9.23
C GLY A 202 12.70 -11.34 8.41
N GLY A 203 12.38 -10.99 7.16
CA GLY A 203 13.22 -10.14 6.31
C GLY A 203 14.29 -10.86 5.52
N LYS A 204 14.22 -12.18 5.38
CA LYS A 204 15.10 -12.93 4.48
C LYS A 204 14.50 -12.95 3.08
N ALA A 205 15.18 -12.33 2.12
CA ALA A 205 14.73 -12.24 0.75
C ALA A 205 15.86 -12.66 -0.21
N VAL A 206 15.58 -13.62 -1.07
CA VAL A 206 16.45 -14.01 -2.20
C VAL A 206 15.65 -13.78 -3.46
N GLY A 207 16.02 -12.76 -4.22
CA GLY A 207 15.38 -12.38 -5.47
C GLY A 207 16.35 -12.46 -6.65
N SER A 208 15.89 -11.98 -7.81
CA SER A 208 16.68 -11.84 -9.04
C SER A 208 16.87 -10.38 -9.44
N GLY A 209 16.31 -9.45 -8.67
CA GLY A 209 16.32 -8.02 -8.96
C GLY A 209 17.70 -7.37 -8.82
N PRO A 210 17.80 -6.08 -9.19
CA PRO A 210 19.08 -5.37 -9.22
C PRO A 210 19.70 -5.09 -7.84
N TYR A 211 18.94 -5.26 -6.76
CA TYR A 211 19.42 -5.06 -5.39
C TYR A 211 19.18 -6.28 -4.51
N LYS A 212 20.19 -6.60 -3.69
CA LYS A 212 20.09 -7.59 -2.60
C LYS A 212 19.65 -6.91 -1.32
N LEU A 213 18.73 -7.52 -0.59
CA LEU A 213 18.43 -7.19 0.79
C LEU A 213 19.55 -7.74 1.68
N VAL A 214 20.37 -6.88 2.28
CA VAL A 214 21.51 -7.30 3.10
C VAL A 214 21.26 -7.17 4.59
N GLN A 215 20.39 -6.26 4.99
CA GLN A 215 19.98 -6.07 6.38
C GLN A 215 18.54 -5.62 6.45
N HIS A 216 17.78 -6.21 7.36
CA HIS A 216 16.44 -5.75 7.69
C HIS A 216 16.30 -5.66 9.20
N ASN A 217 16.06 -4.45 9.69
CA ASN A 217 15.73 -4.20 11.08
C ASN A 217 14.33 -3.55 11.14
N PRO A 218 13.31 -4.29 11.58
CA PRO A 218 11.91 -3.84 11.57
C PRO A 218 11.63 -2.52 12.30
N LYS A 219 12.54 -2.09 13.20
CA LYS A 219 12.33 -0.89 14.02
C LYS A 219 13.19 0.31 13.59
N SER A 220 14.08 0.15 12.63
CA SER A 220 15.00 1.25 12.27
C SER A 220 15.26 1.36 10.78
N ASN A 221 15.94 0.39 10.17
CA ASN A 221 16.42 0.52 8.80
C ASN A 221 16.45 -0.78 8.03
N THR A 222 16.48 -0.65 6.72
CA THR A 222 16.67 -1.73 5.76
C THR A 222 17.76 -1.32 4.79
N ALA A 223 18.79 -2.17 4.64
CA ALA A 223 19.92 -1.90 3.78
C ALA A 223 19.92 -2.84 2.56
N PHE A 224 20.29 -2.26 1.42
CA PHE A 224 20.38 -2.96 0.15
C PHE A 224 21.74 -2.71 -0.49
N GLU A 225 22.25 -3.70 -1.23
CA GLU A 225 23.44 -3.59 -2.06
C GLU A 225 23.12 -3.97 -3.50
N ALA A 226 23.77 -3.32 -4.45
CA ALA A 226 23.66 -3.67 -5.86
C ALA A 226 24.07 -5.13 -6.08
N PHE A 227 23.36 -5.82 -6.95
CA PHE A 227 23.66 -7.19 -7.35
C PHE A 227 24.52 -7.18 -8.62
N ASP A 228 25.80 -7.42 -8.50
CA ASP A 228 26.74 -7.44 -9.64
C ASP A 228 26.39 -8.51 -10.69
N GLY A 229 25.69 -9.57 -10.28
CA GLY A 229 25.20 -10.62 -11.18
C GLY A 229 23.94 -10.27 -11.96
N TYR A 230 23.36 -9.08 -11.75
CA TYR A 230 22.17 -8.66 -12.45
C TYR A 230 22.43 -8.33 -13.92
N ASN A 231 21.70 -8.97 -14.82
CA ASN A 231 21.81 -8.76 -16.26
C ASN A 231 20.49 -8.32 -16.92
N GLY A 232 19.53 -7.87 -16.09
CA GLY A 232 18.22 -7.41 -16.56
C GLY A 232 18.24 -5.96 -17.11
N PRO A 233 17.06 -5.47 -17.54
CA PRO A 233 16.95 -4.19 -18.25
C PRO A 233 17.16 -2.96 -17.36
N ARG A 234 17.12 -3.09 -16.04
CA ARG A 234 17.23 -1.98 -15.09
C ARG A 234 18.27 -2.25 -14.01
N PRO A 235 19.57 -2.14 -14.34
CA PRO A 235 20.65 -2.36 -13.38
C PRO A 235 20.60 -1.32 -12.25
N ALA A 236 21.12 -1.70 -11.09
CA ALA A 236 21.27 -0.81 -9.95
C ALA A 236 22.05 0.44 -10.34
N SER A 237 21.54 1.61 -10.00
CA SER A 237 22.17 2.90 -10.30
C SER A 237 23.01 3.46 -9.14
N ALA A 238 22.82 2.96 -7.93
CA ALA A 238 23.63 3.22 -6.75
C ALA A 238 24.13 1.89 -6.18
N LYS A 239 25.35 1.88 -5.61
CA LYS A 239 25.90 0.64 -5.04
C LYS A 239 25.17 0.20 -3.78
N LYS A 240 24.66 1.16 -2.99
CA LYS A 240 24.00 0.91 -1.71
C LYS A 240 22.77 1.79 -1.52
N MET A 241 21.79 1.25 -0.82
CA MET A 241 20.67 2.03 -0.30
C MET A 241 20.47 1.72 1.18
N ASN A 242 20.13 2.75 1.96
CA ASN A 242 19.72 2.62 3.35
C ASN A 242 18.37 3.31 3.53
N TRP A 243 17.34 2.53 3.81
CA TRP A 243 15.99 3.03 3.99
C TRP A 243 15.64 3.08 5.47
N LEU A 244 15.31 4.27 5.95
CA LEU A 244 14.91 4.53 7.32
C LEU A 244 13.38 4.51 7.40
N SER A 245 12.83 3.71 8.29
CA SER A 245 11.40 3.72 8.61
C SER A 245 11.13 4.79 9.66
N ILE A 246 10.53 5.91 9.27
CA ILE A 246 10.21 7.03 10.18
C ILE A 246 8.75 7.43 9.98
N VAL A 247 7.88 6.89 10.82
CA VAL A 247 6.43 7.15 10.76
C VAL A 247 6.10 8.56 11.24
N ASP A 248 6.84 9.10 12.23
CA ASP A 248 6.65 10.47 12.70
C ASP A 248 6.97 11.50 11.61
N ALA A 249 5.99 12.34 11.29
CA ALA A 249 6.07 13.29 10.19
C ALA A 249 7.12 14.39 10.39
N ALA A 250 7.27 14.89 11.63
CA ALA A 250 8.21 15.96 11.94
C ALA A 250 9.65 15.44 11.90
N ALA A 251 9.90 14.26 12.46
CA ALA A 251 11.19 13.57 12.39
C ALA A 251 11.57 13.26 10.93
N ARG A 252 10.63 12.81 10.11
CA ARG A 252 10.84 12.53 8.68
C ARG A 252 11.26 13.79 7.92
N VAL A 253 10.55 14.89 8.13
CA VAL A 253 10.89 16.16 7.51
C VAL A 253 12.25 16.67 7.99
N ALA A 254 12.60 16.51 9.26
CA ALA A 254 13.91 16.90 9.79
C ALA A 254 15.07 16.11 9.15
N LYS A 255 14.86 14.82 8.80
CA LYS A 255 15.89 13.98 8.17
C LYS A 255 16.24 14.41 6.73
N ILE A 256 15.36 15.11 6.03
CA ILE A 256 15.60 15.55 4.64
C ILE A 256 15.89 17.04 4.52
N SER A 257 15.71 17.83 5.57
CA SER A 257 15.78 19.30 5.52
C SER A 257 16.77 19.90 6.50
N GLY A 258 17.31 21.08 6.16
CA GLY A 258 18.26 21.81 6.99
C GLY A 258 19.70 21.34 6.89
N ALA A 259 20.59 21.95 7.70
CA ALA A 259 22.02 21.68 7.68
C ALA A 259 22.41 20.26 8.13
N SER A 260 21.55 19.61 8.91
CA SER A 260 21.74 18.26 9.44
C SER A 260 20.98 17.19 8.64
N ALA A 261 20.58 17.50 7.40
CA ALA A 261 19.87 16.53 6.55
C ALA A 261 20.75 15.29 6.26
N GLU A 262 20.26 14.13 6.67
CA GLU A 262 20.97 12.84 6.54
C GLU A 262 20.48 12.05 5.32
N ALA A 263 19.26 12.30 4.85
CA ALA A 263 18.66 11.60 3.73
C ALA A 263 18.61 12.46 2.47
N GLN A 264 18.53 11.80 1.32
CA GLN A 264 18.42 12.46 0.02
C GLN A 264 16.98 12.51 -0.49
N ILE A 265 16.10 11.64 0.01
CA ILE A 265 14.70 11.55 -0.38
C ILE A 265 13.85 11.11 0.81
N ALA A 266 12.63 11.62 0.87
CA ALA A 266 11.58 11.12 1.76
C ALA A 266 10.23 11.09 1.05
N ASP A 267 9.41 10.09 1.35
CA ASP A 267 8.02 10.02 0.94
C ASP A 267 7.06 10.54 2.04
N ASN A 268 5.77 10.52 1.73
CA ASN A 268 4.69 10.87 2.65
C ASN A 268 4.96 12.20 3.39
N ILE A 269 5.37 13.21 2.63
CA ILE A 269 5.63 14.57 3.14
C ILE A 269 4.30 15.21 3.50
N PRO A 270 4.15 15.76 4.74
CA PRO A 270 2.94 16.49 5.11
C PRO A 270 2.72 17.71 4.22
N TYR A 271 1.48 17.95 3.79
CA TYR A 271 1.12 19.06 2.92
C TYR A 271 1.54 20.43 3.47
N ALA A 272 1.46 20.60 4.79
CA ALA A 272 1.89 21.84 5.48
C ALA A 272 3.40 22.13 5.33
N ASN A 273 4.21 21.17 4.91
CA ASN A 273 5.65 21.34 4.76
C ASN A 273 6.09 21.56 3.30
N VAL A 274 5.19 21.40 2.33
CA VAL A 274 5.53 21.44 0.90
C VAL A 274 6.20 22.74 0.51
N ASP A 275 5.59 23.88 0.79
CA ASP A 275 6.13 25.19 0.40
C ASP A 275 7.45 25.50 1.10
N ARG A 276 7.56 25.17 2.39
CA ARG A 276 8.80 25.37 3.14
C ARG A 276 9.95 24.55 2.58
N LEU A 277 9.72 23.30 2.22
CA LEU A 277 10.76 22.44 1.63
C LEU A 277 11.18 22.94 0.23
N LYS A 278 10.24 23.39 -0.59
CA LYS A 278 10.53 24.02 -1.89
C LYS A 278 11.39 25.29 -1.72
N GLN A 279 11.06 26.15 -0.74
CA GLN A 279 11.85 27.34 -0.42
C GLN A 279 13.28 27.02 0.05
N GLN A 280 13.49 25.85 0.65
CA GLN A 280 14.80 25.34 1.03
C GLN A 280 15.58 24.70 -0.14
N GLY A 281 15.03 24.69 -1.34
CA GLY A 281 15.66 24.19 -2.56
C GLY A 281 15.49 22.69 -2.81
N LEU A 282 14.59 22.03 -2.08
CA LEU A 282 14.20 20.65 -2.39
C LEU A 282 13.17 20.63 -3.52
N THR A 283 13.21 19.59 -4.33
CA THR A 283 12.09 19.24 -5.19
C THR A 283 11.03 18.55 -4.35
N VAL A 284 9.79 19.00 -4.44
CA VAL A 284 8.63 18.35 -3.79
C VAL A 284 7.58 18.13 -4.87
N GLU A 285 7.27 16.87 -5.13
CA GLU A 285 6.26 16.46 -6.13
C GLU A 285 5.17 15.63 -5.47
N GLY A 286 3.94 15.76 -5.99
CA GLY A 286 2.83 14.86 -5.71
C GLY A 286 2.77 13.74 -6.75
N GLY A 287 2.72 12.51 -6.30
CA GLY A 287 2.40 11.38 -7.16
C GLY A 287 0.90 11.36 -7.44
N ALA A 288 0.49 11.72 -8.66
CA ALA A 288 -0.90 11.61 -9.08
C ALA A 288 -1.30 10.13 -9.21
N GLY A 289 -2.24 9.71 -8.39
CA GLY A 289 -2.67 8.30 -8.32
C GLY A 289 -4.09 8.18 -7.78
N MET A 290 -4.42 6.98 -7.31
CA MET A 290 -5.73 6.64 -6.76
C MET A 290 -5.76 6.74 -5.23
N ASN A 291 -4.81 7.48 -4.63
CA ASN A 291 -4.86 7.71 -3.19
C ASN A 291 -6.10 8.53 -2.84
N HIS A 292 -6.93 8.00 -1.93
CA HIS A 292 -8.16 8.67 -1.54
C HIS A 292 -8.50 8.42 -0.08
N LEU A 293 -9.21 9.39 0.50
CA LEU A 293 -9.96 9.19 1.73
C LEU A 293 -11.34 8.66 1.35
N PHE A 294 -11.72 7.51 1.88
CA PHE A 294 -13.07 6.97 1.74
C PHE A 294 -13.76 6.85 3.10
N LEU A 295 -15.08 6.86 3.06
CA LEU A 295 -15.92 6.40 4.15
C LEU A 295 -16.43 5.01 3.81
N MET A 296 -16.29 4.08 4.77
CA MET A 296 -16.92 2.77 4.74
C MET A 296 -18.01 2.72 5.83
N PHE A 297 -19.19 2.32 5.44
CA PHE A 297 -20.32 2.15 6.35
C PHE A 297 -20.52 0.66 6.65
N ASN A 298 -20.74 0.34 7.92
CA ASN A 298 -21.18 -0.97 8.34
C ASN A 298 -22.69 -1.11 8.04
N THR A 299 -23.02 -1.77 6.92
CA THR A 299 -24.43 -1.96 6.51
C THR A 299 -25.18 -2.99 7.38
N GLY A 300 -24.48 -3.71 8.25
CA GLY A 300 -25.10 -4.55 9.28
C GLY A 300 -25.59 -3.78 10.50
N ALA A 301 -25.11 -2.55 10.68
CA ALA A 301 -25.46 -1.68 11.81
C ALA A 301 -26.52 -0.65 11.40
N LYS A 302 -27.61 -0.54 12.17
CA LYS A 302 -28.61 0.51 11.93
C LYS A 302 -28.11 1.87 12.41
N PRO A 303 -28.46 2.97 11.69
CA PRO A 303 -29.33 3.03 10.50
C PRO A 303 -28.55 2.96 9.16
N PHE A 304 -27.30 2.48 9.14
CA PHE A 304 -26.42 2.50 7.95
C PHE A 304 -26.78 1.42 6.92
N ASP A 305 -27.71 0.52 7.22
CA ASP A 305 -28.35 -0.37 6.24
C ASP A 305 -29.20 0.42 5.21
N ASP A 306 -29.71 1.59 5.59
CA ASP A 306 -30.43 2.48 4.69
C ASP A 306 -29.46 3.33 3.84
N VAL A 307 -29.56 3.20 2.52
CA VAL A 307 -28.73 3.95 1.57
C VAL A 307 -28.89 5.45 1.71
N ARG A 308 -30.09 5.94 2.05
CA ARG A 308 -30.38 7.38 2.22
C ARG A 308 -29.55 7.99 3.36
N VAL A 309 -29.32 7.24 4.43
CA VAL A 309 -28.46 7.67 5.54
C VAL A 309 -27.00 7.81 5.09
N ARG A 310 -26.47 6.81 4.35
CA ARG A 310 -25.12 6.86 3.83
C ARG A 310 -24.92 8.03 2.86
N GLN A 311 -25.88 8.21 1.95
CA GLN A 311 -25.88 9.33 1.01
C GLN A 311 -25.97 10.68 1.72
N ALA A 312 -26.83 10.81 2.75
CA ALA A 312 -26.96 12.03 3.54
C ALA A 312 -25.61 12.44 4.17
N LEU A 313 -24.90 11.50 4.76
CA LEU A 313 -23.59 11.75 5.37
C LEU A 313 -22.54 12.18 4.33
N HIS A 314 -22.58 11.66 3.11
CA HIS A 314 -21.73 12.14 2.02
C HIS A 314 -22.12 13.54 1.53
N TYR A 315 -23.41 13.85 1.31
CA TYR A 315 -23.86 15.18 0.88
C TYR A 315 -23.54 16.27 1.90
N ALA A 316 -23.50 15.92 3.19
CA ALA A 316 -23.20 16.89 4.24
C ALA A 316 -21.75 17.39 4.19
N ILE A 317 -20.78 16.62 3.65
CA ILE A 317 -19.36 16.95 3.73
C ILE A 317 -19.00 18.11 2.81
N ASP A 318 -18.46 19.19 3.39
CA ASP A 318 -17.84 20.28 2.65
C ASP A 318 -16.45 19.87 2.18
N LYS A 319 -16.41 19.20 1.01
CA LYS A 319 -15.17 18.68 0.41
C LYS A 319 -14.20 19.79 0.05
N ARG A 320 -14.70 20.98 -0.36
CA ARG A 320 -13.85 22.12 -0.69
C ARG A 320 -13.12 22.62 0.55
N LYS A 321 -13.86 22.85 1.64
CA LYS A 321 -13.27 23.24 2.92
C LYS A 321 -12.28 22.20 3.42
N LEU A 322 -12.58 20.90 3.28
CA LEU A 322 -11.69 19.81 3.64
C LEU A 322 -10.37 19.90 2.86
N ILE A 323 -10.43 20.08 1.54
CA ILE A 323 -9.25 20.22 0.67
C ILE A 323 -8.43 21.45 1.06
N ASP A 324 -9.08 22.61 1.22
CA ASP A 324 -8.39 23.88 1.51
C ASP A 324 -7.74 23.86 2.91
N VAL A 325 -8.44 23.33 3.92
CA VAL A 325 -7.98 23.39 5.31
C VAL A 325 -7.04 22.23 5.66
N ALA A 326 -7.45 21.00 5.41
CA ALA A 326 -6.69 19.82 5.82
C ALA A 326 -5.62 19.43 4.80
N LEU A 327 -5.96 19.42 3.52
CA LEU A 327 -5.05 18.99 2.45
C LEU A 327 -4.24 20.14 1.83
N LYS A 328 -4.42 21.39 2.28
CA LYS A 328 -3.69 22.57 1.79
C LYS A 328 -3.73 22.72 0.26
N GLY A 329 -4.86 22.37 -0.36
CA GLY A 329 -5.05 22.39 -1.80
C GLY A 329 -4.57 21.14 -2.56
N HIS A 330 -3.95 20.18 -1.87
CA HIS A 330 -3.40 18.95 -2.49
C HIS A 330 -4.42 17.81 -2.56
N GLY A 331 -5.55 18.06 -3.17
CA GLY A 331 -6.61 17.07 -3.36
C GLY A 331 -7.68 17.54 -4.31
N THR A 332 -8.51 16.61 -4.76
CA THR A 332 -9.69 16.86 -5.60
C THR A 332 -10.93 16.22 -4.99
N ALA A 333 -12.07 16.90 -5.06
CA ALA A 333 -13.34 16.33 -4.64
C ALA A 333 -13.70 15.13 -5.53
N SER A 334 -14.09 14.00 -4.93
CA SER A 334 -14.47 12.84 -5.72
C SER A 334 -15.75 13.09 -6.49
N SER A 335 -15.68 12.93 -7.81
CA SER A 335 -16.81 12.92 -8.75
C SER A 335 -17.16 11.52 -9.23
N SER A 336 -16.28 10.54 -8.95
CA SER A 336 -16.42 9.11 -9.20
C SER A 336 -15.51 8.35 -8.23
N PHE A 337 -15.57 7.01 -8.24
CA PHE A 337 -14.60 6.20 -7.50
C PHE A 337 -13.19 6.35 -8.09
N LEU A 338 -13.08 6.37 -9.42
CA LEU A 338 -11.83 6.67 -10.13
C LEU A 338 -11.59 8.18 -10.15
N ASN A 339 -10.33 8.61 -10.04
CA ASN A 339 -9.98 10.03 -10.16
C ASN A 339 -10.03 10.50 -11.62
N GLU A 340 -10.06 11.83 -11.82
CA GLU A 340 -10.18 12.43 -13.15
C GLU A 340 -9.00 12.14 -14.10
N GLY A 341 -7.85 11.75 -13.56
CA GLY A 341 -6.69 11.34 -14.35
C GLY A 341 -6.71 9.89 -14.83
N HIS A 342 -7.71 9.09 -14.41
CA HIS A 342 -7.80 7.69 -14.81
C HIS A 342 -8.46 7.56 -16.21
N PRO A 343 -7.93 6.70 -17.12
CA PRO A 343 -8.49 6.54 -18.48
C PRO A 343 -9.98 6.16 -18.50
N ASP A 344 -10.44 5.35 -17.55
CA ASP A 344 -11.83 4.92 -17.41
C ASP A 344 -12.65 5.85 -16.50
N HIS A 345 -12.13 7.02 -16.16
CA HIS A 345 -12.90 7.97 -15.36
C HIS A 345 -14.16 8.42 -16.10
N LYS A 346 -15.26 8.42 -15.38
CA LYS A 346 -16.50 9.07 -15.77
C LYS A 346 -17.14 9.64 -14.52
N ARG A 347 -17.65 10.86 -14.60
CA ARG A 347 -18.44 11.45 -13.52
C ARG A 347 -19.62 10.53 -13.22
N ALA A 348 -19.75 10.07 -11.99
CA ALA A 348 -20.79 9.14 -11.57
C ALA A 348 -22.20 9.75 -11.71
N ALA A 349 -23.21 8.90 -11.88
CA ALA A 349 -24.61 9.33 -11.92
C ALA A 349 -25.04 10.03 -10.63
N VAL A 350 -24.48 9.63 -9.48
CA VAL A 350 -24.65 10.30 -8.19
C VAL A 350 -23.33 10.89 -7.75
N VAL A 351 -23.28 12.21 -7.65
CA VAL A 351 -22.13 12.95 -7.11
C VAL A 351 -22.55 13.65 -5.83
N TYR A 352 -21.77 13.49 -4.80
CA TYR A 352 -22.03 14.06 -3.47
C TYR A 352 -21.38 15.44 -3.36
N ASP A 353 -21.90 16.41 -4.13
CA ASP A 353 -21.59 17.82 -3.94
C ASP A 353 -22.17 18.29 -2.59
N HIS A 354 -21.52 19.25 -1.92
CA HIS A 354 -21.96 19.72 -0.60
C HIS A 354 -23.36 20.31 -0.64
N ASP A 355 -24.31 19.60 -0.05
CA ASP A 355 -25.74 19.95 0.02
C ASP A 355 -26.32 19.51 1.37
N PRO A 356 -26.14 20.34 2.41
CA PRO A 356 -26.63 20.02 3.75
C PRO A 356 -28.17 19.96 3.85
N ASP A 357 -28.88 20.66 2.99
CA ASP A 357 -30.35 20.64 3.01
C ASP A 357 -30.89 19.32 2.42
N LYS A 358 -30.29 18.85 1.34
CA LYS A 358 -30.56 17.51 0.80
C LYS A 358 -30.19 16.43 1.81
N ALA A 359 -29.06 16.58 2.51
CA ALA A 359 -28.65 15.64 3.57
C ALA A 359 -29.71 15.54 4.69
N LYS A 360 -30.21 16.68 5.18
CA LYS A 360 -31.28 16.72 6.17
C LYS A 360 -32.58 16.08 5.65
N ALA A 361 -32.94 16.34 4.39
CA ALA A 361 -34.12 15.74 3.76
C ALA A 361 -34.02 14.21 3.72
N LEU A 362 -32.89 13.66 3.29
CA LEU A 362 -32.63 12.23 3.23
C LEU A 362 -32.69 11.56 4.63
N LEU A 363 -32.13 12.17 5.67
CA LEU A 363 -32.24 11.69 7.04
C LEU A 363 -33.68 11.66 7.52
N LYS A 364 -34.44 12.72 7.22
CA LYS A 364 -35.87 12.79 7.54
C LYS A 364 -36.69 11.72 6.81
N GLU A 365 -36.43 11.51 5.52
CA GLU A 365 -37.07 10.48 4.71
C GLU A 365 -36.76 9.05 5.21
N ALA A 366 -35.51 8.87 5.73
CA ALA A 366 -35.12 7.62 6.39
C ALA A 366 -35.69 7.46 7.81
N GLY A 367 -36.41 8.46 8.34
CA GLY A 367 -36.95 8.45 9.70
C GLY A 367 -35.89 8.57 10.79
N VAL A 368 -34.72 9.10 10.46
CA VAL A 368 -33.57 9.20 11.37
C VAL A 368 -33.48 10.61 11.96
N SER A 369 -33.43 10.70 13.29
CA SER A 369 -33.23 11.93 14.05
C SER A 369 -32.31 11.68 15.23
N GLY A 370 -31.49 12.69 15.60
CA GLY A 370 -30.58 12.61 16.75
C GLY A 370 -29.48 11.55 16.58
N LEU A 371 -29.06 11.28 15.34
CA LEU A 371 -28.03 10.31 15.04
C LEU A 371 -26.72 10.70 15.72
N THR A 372 -26.09 9.71 16.36
CA THR A 372 -24.72 9.81 16.87
C THR A 372 -23.85 8.81 16.11
N VAL A 373 -22.74 9.29 15.57
CA VAL A 373 -21.78 8.49 14.79
C VAL A 373 -20.45 8.44 15.52
N ASN A 374 -19.94 7.24 15.76
CA ASN A 374 -18.54 7.04 16.05
C ASN A 374 -17.77 6.87 14.73
N LEU A 375 -16.97 7.87 14.37
CA LEU A 375 -16.12 7.84 13.19
C LEU A 375 -14.75 7.29 13.57
N MET A 376 -14.57 5.99 13.36
CA MET A 376 -13.28 5.33 13.49
C MET A 376 -12.39 5.69 12.31
N SER A 377 -11.08 5.74 12.50
CA SER A 377 -10.15 5.96 11.39
C SER A 377 -8.79 5.33 11.62
N VAL A 378 -8.05 5.13 10.51
CA VAL A 378 -6.61 4.84 10.59
C VAL A 378 -5.86 6.12 11.00
N ASN A 379 -4.82 5.95 11.83
CA ASN A 379 -3.99 7.07 12.32
C ASN A 379 -2.91 7.46 11.31
N VAL A 380 -3.34 7.91 10.13
CA VAL A 380 -2.47 8.50 9.10
C VAL A 380 -2.65 10.00 9.14
N SER A 381 -1.57 10.76 9.33
CA SER A 381 -1.61 12.18 9.71
C SER A 381 -2.53 13.03 8.82
N TRP A 382 -2.35 12.98 7.49
CA TRP A 382 -3.17 13.78 6.57
C TRP A 382 -4.67 13.41 6.61
N LEU A 383 -4.98 12.14 6.91
CA LEU A 383 -6.36 11.66 7.04
C LEU A 383 -6.96 12.15 8.36
N VAL A 384 -6.20 12.06 9.45
CA VAL A 384 -6.63 12.55 10.77
C VAL A 384 -6.92 14.05 10.71
N ASP A 385 -6.14 14.82 9.97
CA ASP A 385 -6.37 16.26 9.73
C ASP A 385 -7.70 16.55 9.01
N CYS A 386 -8.25 15.58 8.26
CA CYS A 386 -9.55 15.71 7.59
C CYS A 386 -10.76 15.48 8.52
N LEU A 387 -10.60 14.68 9.57
CA LEU A 387 -11.73 14.23 10.42
C LEU A 387 -12.50 15.39 11.09
N PRO A 388 -11.87 16.45 11.62
CA PRO A 388 -12.60 17.57 12.21
C PRO A 388 -13.53 18.28 11.22
N THR A 389 -13.14 18.38 9.95
CA THR A 389 -14.00 18.97 8.90
C THR A 389 -15.19 18.08 8.59
N ILE A 390 -15.00 16.76 8.57
CA ILE A 390 -16.09 15.79 8.38
C ILE A 390 -17.07 15.89 9.55
N ALA A 391 -16.57 15.87 10.79
CA ALA A 391 -17.40 15.96 11.99
C ALA A 391 -18.21 17.25 12.03
N ALA A 392 -17.58 18.40 11.77
CA ALA A 392 -18.26 19.70 11.72
C ALA A 392 -19.34 19.74 10.62
N SER A 393 -19.10 19.11 9.47
CA SER A 393 -20.09 19.00 8.40
C SER A 393 -21.30 18.17 8.81
N TRP A 394 -21.08 17.08 9.54
CA TRP A 394 -22.16 16.23 10.06
C TRP A 394 -22.93 16.91 11.21
N GLU A 395 -22.24 17.65 12.08
CA GLU A 395 -22.87 18.46 13.13
C GLU A 395 -23.81 19.52 12.56
N ALA A 396 -23.47 20.14 11.42
CA ALA A 396 -24.31 21.13 10.74
C ALA A 396 -25.66 20.57 10.25
N ILE A 397 -25.76 19.25 10.11
CA ILE A 397 -27.02 18.56 9.77
C ILE A 397 -27.67 17.85 10.98
N GLY A 398 -27.17 18.09 12.20
CA GLY A 398 -27.72 17.55 13.45
C GLY A 398 -27.23 16.15 13.82
N VAL A 399 -26.14 15.67 13.21
CA VAL A 399 -25.50 14.38 13.52
C VAL A 399 -24.34 14.64 14.48
N LYS A 400 -24.42 14.07 15.69
CA LYS A 400 -23.31 14.13 16.66
C LYS A 400 -22.20 13.17 16.26
N THR A 401 -20.95 13.61 16.36
CA THR A 401 -19.82 12.82 15.88
C THR A 401 -18.73 12.72 16.97
N THR A 402 -18.29 11.50 17.24
CA THR A 402 -17.06 11.23 18.02
C THR A 402 -15.98 10.74 17.07
N LEU A 403 -14.75 11.23 17.23
CA LEU A 403 -13.61 10.85 16.41
C LEU A 403 -12.76 9.83 17.14
N GLU A 404 -12.43 8.73 16.48
CA GLU A 404 -11.63 7.64 17.07
C GLU A 404 -10.50 7.21 16.11
N PRO A 405 -9.42 8.01 16.01
CA PRO A 405 -8.24 7.60 15.25
C PRO A 405 -7.44 6.54 16.02
N GLN A 406 -7.00 5.48 15.32
CA GLN A 406 -6.22 4.40 15.92
C GLN A 406 -5.29 3.74 14.89
N ASP A 407 -4.29 3.02 15.38
CA ASP A 407 -3.39 2.29 14.51
C ASP A 407 -4.14 1.24 13.66
N THR A 408 -3.67 1.02 12.45
CA THR A 408 -4.34 0.13 11.49
C THR A 408 -4.61 -1.27 12.05
N ALA A 409 -3.64 -1.85 12.78
CA ALA A 409 -3.83 -3.17 13.39
C ALA A 409 -4.89 -3.15 14.51
N ALA A 410 -4.93 -2.08 15.32
CA ALA A 410 -5.93 -1.90 16.37
C ALA A 410 -7.33 -1.72 15.77
N LEU A 411 -7.44 -0.95 14.68
CA LEU A 411 -8.69 -0.76 13.95
C LEU A 411 -9.27 -2.10 13.46
N PHE A 412 -8.46 -2.92 12.79
CA PHE A 412 -8.92 -4.21 12.29
C PHE A 412 -9.24 -5.18 13.43
N THR A 413 -8.43 -5.21 14.50
CA THR A 413 -8.72 -6.02 15.68
C THR A 413 -10.07 -5.64 16.30
N LYS A 414 -10.36 -4.33 16.40
CA LYS A 414 -11.65 -3.85 16.90
C LYS A 414 -12.80 -4.26 16.01
N MET A 415 -12.66 -4.12 14.70
CA MET A 415 -13.69 -4.54 13.75
C MET A 415 -13.90 -6.07 13.72
N ASP A 416 -12.88 -6.87 14.01
CA ASP A 416 -13.03 -8.33 14.15
C ASP A 416 -13.74 -8.73 15.46
N GLN A 417 -13.52 -7.97 16.53
CA GLN A 417 -14.09 -8.26 17.86
C GLN A 417 -15.51 -7.73 18.05
N PHE A 418 -15.80 -6.56 17.48
CA PHE A 418 -17.05 -5.84 17.69
C PHE A 418 -17.78 -5.65 16.36
N GLN A 419 -19.03 -6.10 16.31
CA GLN A 419 -19.85 -6.02 15.09
C GLN A 419 -20.66 -4.71 15.01
N ASP A 420 -20.62 -3.87 16.03
CA ASP A 420 -21.46 -2.67 16.19
C ASP A 420 -20.75 -1.35 15.81
N TYR A 421 -19.53 -1.41 15.26
CA TYR A 421 -18.91 -0.22 14.69
C TYR A 421 -19.77 0.34 13.54
N GLN A 422 -19.67 1.64 13.32
CA GLN A 422 -20.61 2.37 12.47
C GLN A 422 -19.98 2.83 11.16
N VAL A 423 -19.03 3.75 11.23
CA VAL A 423 -18.37 4.35 10.07
C VAL A 423 -16.87 4.35 10.25
N VAL A 424 -16.16 4.00 9.19
CA VAL A 424 -14.70 4.02 9.16
C VAL A 424 -14.23 4.97 8.07
N ALA A 425 -13.39 5.93 8.43
CA ALA A 425 -12.62 6.73 7.49
C ALA A 425 -11.25 6.09 7.31
N ALA A 426 -10.90 5.73 6.09
CA ALA A 426 -9.59 5.15 5.81
C ALA A 426 -9.01 5.68 4.50
N ALA A 427 -7.70 5.49 4.35
CA ALA A 427 -7.00 5.74 3.10
C ALA A 427 -6.93 4.45 2.27
N SER A 428 -7.02 4.58 0.97
CA SER A 428 -6.79 3.49 0.04
C SER A 428 -5.91 3.94 -1.13
N ASN A 429 -5.04 3.04 -1.56
CA ASN A 429 -4.17 3.22 -2.71
C ASN A 429 -4.28 2.00 -3.63
N PRO A 430 -5.45 1.76 -4.22
CA PRO A 430 -5.71 0.52 -4.95
C PRO A 430 -4.83 0.37 -6.20
N ASN A 431 -4.29 1.46 -6.73
CA ASN A 431 -3.39 1.45 -7.88
C ASN A 431 -1.95 0.98 -7.56
N GLN A 432 -1.66 0.61 -6.33
CA GLN A 432 -0.36 -0.01 -6.00
C GLN A 432 -0.13 -1.34 -6.75
N PHE A 433 -1.21 -2.03 -7.13
CA PHE A 433 -1.18 -3.25 -7.91
C PHE A 433 -1.35 -3.02 -9.43
N GLY A 434 -1.59 -1.79 -9.87
CA GLY A 434 -1.76 -1.42 -11.28
C GLY A 434 -2.86 -0.40 -11.50
N MET A 435 -3.00 0.07 -12.74
CA MET A 435 -3.95 1.12 -13.14
C MET A 435 -5.20 0.58 -13.86
N ASP A 436 -5.38 -0.73 -13.94
CA ASP A 436 -6.59 -1.32 -14.51
C ASP A 436 -7.80 -1.09 -13.59
N ALA A 437 -8.90 -0.59 -14.13
CA ALA A 437 -10.08 -0.22 -13.33
C ALA A 437 -10.67 -1.42 -12.56
N ASP A 438 -10.73 -2.61 -13.16
CA ASP A 438 -11.21 -3.81 -12.49
C ASP A 438 -10.29 -4.20 -11.31
N LEU A 439 -8.97 -4.09 -11.49
CA LEU A 439 -8.00 -4.35 -10.42
C LEU A 439 -8.16 -3.36 -9.26
N ILE A 440 -8.29 -2.07 -9.57
CA ILE A 440 -8.54 -1.01 -8.59
C ILE A 440 -9.84 -1.30 -7.81
N MET A 441 -10.87 -1.68 -8.52
CA MET A 441 -12.17 -1.95 -7.88
C MET A 441 -12.15 -3.24 -7.06
N ARG A 442 -11.50 -4.31 -7.54
CA ARG A 442 -11.39 -5.58 -6.79
C ARG A 442 -10.54 -5.47 -5.53
N TYR A 443 -9.68 -4.48 -5.42
CA TYR A 443 -9.01 -4.20 -4.15
C TYR A 443 -10.01 -3.84 -3.03
N ASN A 444 -11.07 -3.11 -3.37
CA ASN A 444 -12.08 -2.66 -2.42
C ASN A 444 -13.38 -3.49 -2.47
N TYR A 445 -13.77 -3.95 -3.66
CA TYR A 445 -15.04 -4.62 -3.94
C TYR A 445 -14.80 -6.00 -4.54
N VAL A 446 -14.47 -6.96 -3.71
CA VAL A 446 -14.34 -8.38 -4.10
C VAL A 446 -14.99 -9.26 -3.04
N SER A 447 -15.69 -10.31 -3.50
CA SER A 447 -16.26 -11.31 -2.58
C SER A 447 -15.15 -11.95 -1.73
N GLY A 448 -15.36 -12.04 -0.42
CA GLY A 448 -14.35 -12.48 0.55
C GLY A 448 -13.23 -11.47 0.82
N GLY A 449 -13.28 -10.29 0.20
CA GLY A 449 -12.32 -9.22 0.41
C GLY A 449 -12.47 -8.53 1.76
N LEU A 450 -11.37 -7.98 2.27
CA LEU A 450 -11.29 -7.36 3.60
C LEU A 450 -12.38 -6.29 3.83
N TRP A 451 -12.51 -5.34 2.91
CA TRP A 451 -13.45 -4.25 3.04
C TRP A 451 -14.90 -4.68 2.89
N MET A 452 -15.17 -5.69 2.03
CA MET A 452 -16.52 -6.25 1.88
C MET A 452 -16.94 -7.04 3.12
N LYS A 453 -16.02 -7.78 3.76
CA LYS A 453 -16.23 -8.42 5.06
C LYS A 453 -16.66 -7.38 6.11
N TYR A 454 -15.88 -6.30 6.26
CA TYR A 454 -16.16 -5.30 7.29
C TYR A 454 -17.34 -4.39 6.98
N SER A 455 -17.67 -4.13 5.74
CA SER A 455 -18.88 -3.38 5.40
C SER A 455 -20.17 -4.15 5.62
N HIS A 456 -20.10 -5.46 5.84
CA HIS A 456 -21.27 -6.39 5.89
C HIS A 456 -22.17 -6.32 4.66
N TYR A 457 -21.66 -5.80 3.53
CA TYR A 457 -22.41 -5.58 2.31
C TYR A 457 -22.49 -6.82 1.41
N GLU A 458 -21.48 -7.70 1.47
CA GLU A 458 -21.28 -8.83 0.55
C GLU A 458 -22.51 -9.75 0.40
N GLY A 459 -23.23 -9.99 1.48
CA GLY A 459 -24.44 -10.84 1.50
C GLY A 459 -25.66 -10.25 0.82
N SER A 460 -25.67 -8.94 0.52
CA SER A 460 -26.80 -8.22 -0.05
C SER A 460 -27.07 -8.62 -1.50
N LYS A 461 -28.32 -8.40 -1.96
CA LYS A 461 -28.70 -8.60 -3.37
C LYS A 461 -27.89 -7.66 -4.28
N ASP A 462 -27.67 -6.42 -3.83
CA ASP A 462 -26.99 -5.38 -4.61
C ASP A 462 -25.50 -5.69 -4.77
N ALA A 463 -24.84 -6.22 -3.72
CA ALA A 463 -23.45 -6.66 -3.81
C ALA A 463 -23.28 -7.80 -4.82
N LYS A 464 -24.18 -8.80 -4.80
CA LYS A 464 -24.14 -9.92 -5.76
C LYS A 464 -24.31 -9.45 -7.20
N ALA A 465 -25.22 -8.50 -7.42
CA ALA A 465 -25.44 -7.91 -8.75
C ALA A 465 -24.20 -7.09 -9.19
N LEU A 466 -23.60 -6.33 -8.29
CA LEU A 466 -22.37 -5.57 -8.53
C LEU A 466 -21.22 -6.49 -8.92
N PHE A 467 -20.97 -7.56 -8.16
CA PHE A 467 -19.87 -8.51 -8.47
C PHE A 467 -20.10 -9.21 -9.80
N ALA A 468 -21.35 -9.56 -10.15
CA ALA A 468 -21.67 -10.13 -11.46
C ALA A 468 -21.36 -9.16 -12.62
N MET A 469 -21.68 -7.86 -12.47
CA MET A 469 -21.31 -6.84 -13.46
C MET A 469 -19.79 -6.67 -13.59
N MET A 470 -19.05 -6.71 -12.48
CA MET A 470 -17.59 -6.65 -12.50
C MET A 470 -17.00 -7.87 -13.21
N ASP A 471 -17.54 -9.07 -12.98
CA ASP A 471 -17.12 -10.30 -13.64
C ASP A 471 -17.44 -10.29 -15.15
N GLU A 472 -18.58 -9.70 -15.54
CA GLU A 472 -18.92 -9.48 -16.95
C GLU A 472 -17.93 -8.53 -17.62
N ALA A 473 -17.61 -7.39 -16.98
CA ALA A 473 -16.64 -6.43 -17.48
C ALA A 473 -15.24 -7.03 -17.66
N THR A 474 -14.81 -7.88 -16.73
CA THR A 474 -13.50 -8.56 -16.82
C THR A 474 -13.40 -9.46 -18.03
N LYS A 475 -14.50 -10.10 -18.45
CA LYS A 475 -14.56 -11.05 -19.56
C LYS A 475 -14.83 -10.40 -20.91
N GLU A 476 -15.25 -9.14 -20.94
CA GLU A 476 -15.61 -8.44 -22.18
C GLU A 476 -14.36 -8.03 -22.97
N PRO A 477 -14.14 -8.58 -24.16
CA PRO A 477 -12.97 -8.29 -24.98
C PRO A 477 -13.08 -6.97 -25.75
N ASP A 478 -14.29 -6.48 -26.00
CA ASP A 478 -14.54 -5.22 -26.68
C ASP A 478 -14.34 -4.06 -25.70
N LYS A 479 -13.40 -3.17 -26.01
CA LYS A 479 -13.00 -2.08 -25.12
C LYS A 479 -14.13 -1.11 -24.79
N ASP A 480 -14.97 -0.78 -25.79
CA ASP A 480 -16.05 0.19 -25.61
C ASP A 480 -17.18 -0.41 -24.75
N LYS A 481 -17.53 -1.67 -25.00
CA LYS A 481 -18.49 -2.39 -24.15
C LYS A 481 -17.97 -2.57 -22.75
N LYS A 482 -16.69 -2.93 -22.59
CA LYS A 482 -16.03 -3.04 -21.29
C LYS A 482 -16.09 -1.71 -20.53
N ALA A 483 -15.72 -0.60 -21.18
CA ALA A 483 -15.83 0.73 -20.58
C ALA A 483 -17.27 1.06 -20.15
N GLY A 484 -18.27 0.68 -20.98
CA GLY A 484 -19.69 0.82 -20.62
C GLY A 484 -20.09 0.01 -19.39
N LEU A 485 -19.57 -1.21 -19.22
CA LEU A 485 -19.78 -2.04 -18.03
C LEU A 485 -19.10 -1.43 -16.79
N VAL A 486 -17.85 -0.97 -16.96
CA VAL A 486 -17.09 -0.28 -15.90
C VAL A 486 -17.87 0.93 -15.41
N HIS A 487 -18.35 1.78 -16.31
CA HIS A 487 -19.14 2.96 -15.93
C HIS A 487 -20.43 2.60 -15.18
N ARG A 488 -21.11 1.52 -15.60
CA ARG A 488 -22.36 1.07 -14.92
C ARG A 488 -22.07 0.61 -13.48
N TYR A 489 -21.05 -0.21 -13.25
CA TYR A 489 -20.78 -0.65 -11.89
C TYR A 489 -20.21 0.49 -11.01
N LEU A 490 -19.50 1.46 -11.57
CA LEU A 490 -19.07 2.66 -10.84
C LEU A 490 -20.27 3.54 -10.41
N ASP A 491 -21.29 3.65 -11.27
CA ASP A 491 -22.53 4.35 -10.93
C ASP A 491 -23.27 3.63 -9.77
N VAL A 492 -23.36 2.30 -9.79
CA VAL A 492 -23.94 1.51 -8.68
C VAL A 492 -23.15 1.71 -7.38
N ILE A 493 -21.83 1.71 -7.45
CA ILE A 493 -20.98 1.94 -6.28
C ILE A 493 -21.21 3.33 -5.69
N ALA A 494 -21.30 4.35 -6.54
CA ALA A 494 -21.62 5.72 -6.10
C ALA A 494 -23.01 5.80 -5.48
N GLU A 495 -24.02 5.18 -6.10
CA GLU A 495 -25.40 5.17 -5.61
C GLU A 495 -25.52 4.48 -4.25
N GLN A 496 -24.88 3.32 -4.08
CA GLN A 496 -24.92 2.55 -2.83
C GLN A 496 -24.11 3.18 -1.70
N ALA A 497 -23.05 3.93 -2.00
CA ALA A 497 -22.21 4.64 -1.04
C ALA A 497 -21.75 3.81 0.17
N VAL A 498 -21.47 2.51 -0.02
CA VAL A 498 -21.06 1.61 1.08
C VAL A 498 -19.62 1.84 1.47
N LEU A 499 -18.73 1.87 0.48
CA LEU A 499 -17.35 2.31 0.57
C LEU A 499 -17.12 3.28 -0.59
N TYR A 500 -17.03 4.57 -0.29
CA TYR A 500 -16.98 5.57 -1.35
C TYR A 500 -16.00 6.70 -1.03
N PRO A 501 -15.20 7.18 -2.01
CA PRO A 501 -14.23 8.23 -1.78
C PRO A 501 -14.90 9.58 -1.51
N VAL A 502 -14.35 10.30 -0.56
CA VAL A 502 -14.68 11.71 -0.26
C VAL A 502 -13.83 12.62 -1.13
N VAL A 503 -12.52 12.41 -1.09
CA VAL A 503 -11.53 13.17 -1.86
C VAL A 503 -10.43 12.25 -2.36
N HIS A 504 -9.88 12.56 -3.53
CA HIS A 504 -8.61 12.01 -3.99
C HIS A 504 -7.48 12.96 -3.57
N THR A 505 -6.31 12.41 -3.25
CA THR A 505 -5.17 13.22 -2.79
C THR A 505 -3.88 12.75 -3.44
N GLU A 506 -2.87 13.62 -3.43
CA GLU A 506 -1.53 13.31 -3.91
C GLU A 506 -0.66 12.76 -2.78
N LEU A 507 0.23 11.84 -3.10
CA LEU A 507 1.26 11.37 -2.17
C LEU A 507 2.55 12.17 -2.43
N MET A 508 2.89 13.05 -1.50
CA MET A 508 4.01 13.96 -1.66
C MET A 508 5.33 13.26 -1.34
N SER A 509 6.30 13.39 -2.24
CA SER A 509 7.70 13.02 -2.02
C SER A 509 8.60 14.25 -2.15
N ALA A 510 9.67 14.30 -1.36
CA ALA A 510 10.66 15.38 -1.42
C ALA A 510 12.06 14.83 -1.55
N TRP A 511 12.91 15.46 -2.36
CA TRP A 511 14.32 15.09 -2.50
C TRP A 511 15.21 16.30 -2.79
N ASP A 512 16.50 16.14 -2.50
CA ASP A 512 17.53 17.12 -2.83
C ASP A 512 18.01 16.93 -4.28
N PRO A 513 17.62 17.79 -5.23
CA PRO A 513 17.99 17.64 -6.63
C PRO A 513 19.49 17.84 -6.90
N LYS A 514 20.26 18.42 -5.94
CA LYS A 514 21.71 18.54 -6.00
C LYS A 514 22.43 17.25 -5.62
N LYS A 515 21.72 16.33 -4.97
CA LYS A 515 22.28 15.06 -4.49
C LYS A 515 21.71 13.84 -5.18
N LEU A 516 20.53 13.95 -5.79
CA LEU A 516 19.82 12.82 -6.37
C LEU A 516 19.07 13.22 -7.65
N THR A 517 19.29 12.46 -8.72
CA THR A 517 18.60 12.62 -10.01
C THR A 517 17.84 11.35 -10.39
N GLY A 518 16.94 11.43 -11.40
CA GLY A 518 16.16 10.28 -11.86
C GLY A 518 15.07 9.85 -10.88
N VAL A 519 14.62 10.78 -10.02
CA VAL A 519 13.53 10.55 -9.06
C VAL A 519 12.20 11.02 -9.64
N ARG A 520 11.13 10.31 -9.32
CA ARG A 520 9.73 10.75 -9.49
C ARG A 520 8.93 10.35 -8.27
N ALA A 521 8.01 11.21 -7.86
CA ALA A 521 7.02 10.85 -6.86
C ALA A 521 6.16 9.69 -7.37
N GLN A 522 5.99 8.68 -6.51
CA GLN A 522 5.18 7.52 -6.88
C GLN A 522 3.68 7.81 -6.66
N PRO A 523 2.79 7.30 -7.52
CA PRO A 523 1.35 7.47 -7.34
C PRO A 523 0.76 6.51 -6.28
N TYR A 524 1.60 5.81 -5.53
CA TYR A 524 1.29 4.88 -4.45
C TYR A 524 2.31 5.05 -3.32
N PRO A 525 2.01 4.58 -2.09
CA PRO A 525 2.92 4.71 -0.96
C PRO A 525 4.28 4.06 -1.18
N GLY A 526 5.32 4.70 -0.66
CA GLY A 526 6.72 4.27 -0.80
C GLY A 526 7.46 5.00 -1.92
N ILE A 527 8.67 4.55 -2.17
CA ILE A 527 9.58 5.12 -3.17
C ILE A 527 10.06 4.06 -4.15
N ASN A 528 10.41 4.49 -5.36
CA ASN A 528 11.12 3.65 -6.33
C ASN A 528 12.41 4.36 -6.77
N LEU A 529 13.54 3.72 -6.54
CA LEU A 529 14.89 4.26 -6.78
C LEU A 529 15.64 3.52 -7.91
N LEU A 530 14.96 2.66 -8.67
CA LEU A 530 15.58 1.87 -9.74
C LEU A 530 16.27 2.72 -10.81
N GLN A 531 15.82 3.97 -11.01
CA GLN A 531 16.41 4.90 -11.97
C GLN A 531 17.16 6.06 -11.30
N SER A 532 17.20 6.10 -9.98
CA SER A 532 17.76 7.22 -9.22
C SER A 532 19.27 7.10 -9.11
N LYS A 533 19.98 8.21 -9.35
CA LYS A 533 21.45 8.28 -9.29
C LYS A 533 21.89 9.34 -8.31
N ARG A 534 22.94 9.04 -7.55
CA ARG A 534 23.68 10.05 -6.79
C ARG A 534 24.40 10.99 -7.75
N VAL A 535 24.40 12.29 -7.41
CA VAL A 535 25.13 13.34 -8.14
C VAL A 535 26.50 13.56 -7.51
#